data_b3be491526a911554d8abb825b916962
#
_entry.id   b3be491526a911554d8abb825b916962
#
_cell.length_a   1.000
_cell.length_b   1.000
_cell.length_c   1.000
_cell.angle_alpha   90.00
_cell.angle_beta   90.00
_cell.angle_gamma   90.00
#
_symmetry.space_group_name_H-M   'P 1'
#
loop_
_entity.id
_entity.type
_entity.pdbx_description
1 polymer ?
#
loop_
_entity_poly.entity_id
_entity_poly.type
_entity_poly.pdbx_seq_one_letter_code
_entity_poly.pdbx_strand_id
1 'polypeptide(L)'
;MALKTTKNPPARTIFAYGGGFNRQFMQYVIALTKKDNPKVCFMPSATGDNPAVIAAWYKVCEDLPMRPFVQEVYVASYTSPKTFEENLLSMDAIVVGGGNTLNMMAIWHAQGIDTVLRKAYEKGIILSGGSAGSLCWFQGGTTDSRPKELSIVHCLGFIQTSHCPHYHSEPLRKPLYFNNILSGKLNPGYAIDDRAGIVFENEKYVRSVAADDKSNTYYVSVVDGKIDEKLLPVTEILK
;
A
#
# COMPACT_ATOMS: atom_id res chain seq x y z
N MET A 1 -30.04 3.88 -34.12
CA MET A 1 -29.41 4.61 -32.98
C MET A 1 -28.88 3.56 -32.00
N ALA A 2 -27.59 3.23 -32.07
CA ALA A 2 -27.00 2.18 -31.22
C ALA A 2 -26.82 2.75 -29.82
N LEU A 3 -27.41 2.11 -28.81
CA LEU A 3 -27.20 2.39 -27.41
C LEU A 3 -25.70 2.17 -27.08
N LYS A 4 -24.98 3.26 -26.79
CA LYS A 4 -23.63 3.16 -26.20
C LYS A 4 -23.78 2.43 -24.85
N THR A 5 -23.37 1.18 -24.82
CA THR A 5 -23.16 0.47 -23.54
C THR A 5 -22.10 1.23 -22.77
N THR A 6 -22.51 2.01 -21.79
CA THR A 6 -21.60 2.62 -20.82
C THR A 6 -20.99 1.48 -20.02
N LYS A 7 -19.76 1.07 -20.37
CA LYS A 7 -18.98 0.16 -19.52
C LYS A 7 -18.87 0.82 -18.15
N ASN A 8 -19.29 0.13 -17.10
CA ASN A 8 -19.04 0.58 -15.75
C ASN A 8 -17.53 0.89 -15.59
N PRO A 9 -17.17 1.97 -14.92
CA PRO A 9 -15.76 2.27 -14.67
C PRO A 9 -15.09 1.06 -13.98
N PRO A 10 -13.82 0.80 -14.25
CA PRO A 10 -13.10 -0.31 -13.64
C PRO A 10 -13.10 -0.15 -12.11
N ALA A 11 -13.20 -1.27 -11.39
CA ALA A 11 -13.07 -1.25 -9.94
C ALA A 11 -11.68 -0.73 -9.56
N ARG A 12 -11.64 0.20 -8.61
CA ARG A 12 -10.39 0.73 -8.06
C ARG A 12 -10.00 -0.13 -6.87
N THR A 13 -8.88 -0.81 -6.96
CA THR A 13 -8.46 -1.79 -5.95
C THR A 13 -7.15 -1.38 -5.29
N ILE A 14 -7.12 -1.43 -3.95
CA ILE A 14 -5.92 -1.30 -3.14
C ILE A 14 -5.77 -2.56 -2.28
N PHE A 15 -4.58 -3.18 -2.31
CA PHE A 15 -4.18 -4.24 -1.40
C PHE A 15 -3.06 -3.74 -0.49
N ALA A 16 -3.40 -3.40 0.76
CA ALA A 16 -2.49 -2.90 1.78
C ALA A 16 -2.13 -4.01 2.77
N TYR A 17 -0.83 -4.22 3.06
CA TYR A 17 -0.37 -5.22 4.03
C TYR A 17 0.59 -4.61 5.05
N GLY A 18 0.69 -5.22 6.25
CA GLY A 18 1.36 -4.59 7.39
C GLY A 18 2.89 -4.56 7.29
N GLY A 19 3.50 -5.61 6.79
CA GLY A 19 4.96 -5.78 6.73
C GLY A 19 5.58 -5.59 5.35
N GLY A 20 6.68 -6.30 5.08
CA GLY A 20 7.35 -6.30 3.78
C GLY A 20 6.65 -7.17 2.73
N PHE A 21 6.99 -6.96 1.46
CA PHE A 21 6.52 -7.82 0.39
C PHE A 21 7.09 -9.24 0.52
N ASN A 22 6.32 -10.22 0.11
CA ASN A 22 6.71 -11.63 0.08
C ASN A 22 6.04 -12.34 -1.10
N ARG A 23 6.46 -13.59 -1.37
CA ARG A 23 5.96 -14.36 -2.52
C ARG A 23 4.44 -14.53 -2.51
N GLN A 24 3.86 -14.84 -1.36
CA GLN A 24 2.41 -15.06 -1.22
C GLN A 24 1.62 -13.79 -1.54
N PHE A 25 2.07 -12.62 -1.03
CA PHE A 25 1.44 -11.34 -1.37
C PHE A 25 1.57 -11.00 -2.85
N MET A 26 2.71 -11.33 -3.49
CA MET A 26 2.88 -11.09 -4.92
C MET A 26 1.99 -12.02 -5.76
N GLN A 27 1.85 -13.27 -5.39
CA GLN A 27 0.86 -14.18 -6.02
C GLN A 27 -0.56 -13.63 -5.90
N TYR A 28 -0.90 -13.06 -4.74
CA TYR A 28 -2.19 -12.44 -4.52
C TYR A 28 -2.40 -11.17 -5.36
N VAL A 29 -1.38 -10.30 -5.49
CA VAL A 29 -1.40 -9.14 -6.39
C VAL A 29 -1.64 -9.59 -7.83
N ILE A 30 -0.94 -10.63 -8.30
CA ILE A 30 -1.15 -11.21 -9.64
C ILE A 30 -2.62 -11.63 -9.82
N ALA A 31 -3.18 -12.38 -8.86
CA ALA A 31 -4.57 -12.83 -8.89
C ALA A 31 -5.57 -11.66 -8.96
N LEU A 32 -5.31 -10.57 -8.24
CA LEU A 32 -6.16 -9.37 -8.27
C LEU A 32 -6.18 -8.72 -9.65
N THR A 33 -5.12 -8.82 -10.46
CA THR A 33 -5.11 -8.27 -11.83
C THR A 33 -6.01 -9.02 -12.79
N LYS A 34 -6.37 -10.27 -12.49
CA LYS A 34 -7.13 -11.18 -13.38
C LYS A 34 -6.45 -11.41 -14.73
N LYS A 35 -5.12 -11.36 -14.78
CA LYS A 35 -4.28 -11.57 -15.97
C LYS A 35 -3.29 -12.71 -15.75
N ASP A 36 -3.01 -13.49 -16.77
CA ASP A 36 -2.08 -14.63 -16.68
C ASP A 36 -0.63 -14.21 -16.49
N ASN A 37 -0.22 -13.07 -17.06
CA ASN A 37 1.16 -12.56 -17.01
C ASN A 37 1.17 -11.02 -16.92
N PRO A 38 0.71 -10.45 -15.78
CA PRO A 38 0.59 -9.00 -15.63
C PRO A 38 1.95 -8.30 -15.56
N LYS A 39 1.97 -7.03 -15.96
CA LYS A 39 3.06 -6.11 -15.70
C LYS A 39 2.91 -5.55 -14.29
N VAL A 40 3.86 -5.85 -13.42
CA VAL A 40 3.85 -5.39 -12.03
C VAL A 40 5.07 -4.52 -11.78
N CYS A 41 4.85 -3.26 -11.45
CA CYS A 41 5.90 -2.29 -11.17
C CYS A 41 6.12 -2.15 -9.67
N PHE A 42 7.36 -2.31 -9.23
CA PHE A 42 7.80 -2.02 -7.88
C PHE A 42 8.34 -0.59 -7.78
N MET A 43 7.97 0.12 -6.73
CA MET A 43 8.48 1.45 -6.40
C MET A 43 9.27 1.39 -5.08
N PRO A 44 10.61 1.38 -5.11
CA PRO A 44 11.47 1.31 -3.92
C PRO A 44 11.71 2.67 -3.26
N SER A 45 10.91 3.69 -3.58
CA SER A 45 11.14 5.09 -3.21
C SER A 45 11.32 5.32 -1.70
N ALA A 46 10.63 4.53 -0.86
CA ALA A 46 10.75 4.64 0.60
C ALA A 46 12.14 4.25 1.14
N THR A 47 12.95 3.54 0.36
CA THR A 47 14.34 3.18 0.67
C THR A 47 15.37 3.98 -0.13
N GLY A 48 14.95 5.02 -0.86
CA GLY A 48 15.84 5.80 -1.72
C GLY A 48 16.38 4.97 -2.90
N ASP A 49 15.54 4.13 -3.47
CA ASP A 49 15.86 3.22 -4.59
C ASP A 49 17.03 2.27 -4.28
N ASN A 50 17.11 1.78 -3.04
CA ASN A 50 18.19 0.91 -2.58
C ASN A 50 18.34 -0.34 -3.47
N PRO A 51 19.51 -0.56 -4.11
CA PRO A 51 19.72 -1.68 -5.02
C PRO A 51 19.53 -3.06 -4.39
N ALA A 52 19.81 -3.22 -3.10
CA ALA A 52 19.59 -4.49 -2.40
C ALA A 52 18.10 -4.82 -2.28
N VAL A 53 17.24 -3.80 -2.10
CA VAL A 53 15.79 -3.97 -2.06
C VAL A 53 15.25 -4.28 -3.46
N ILE A 54 15.81 -3.65 -4.49
CA ILE A 54 15.47 -3.95 -5.90
C ILE A 54 15.85 -5.40 -6.24
N ALA A 55 17.04 -5.86 -5.82
CA ALA A 55 17.47 -7.25 -6.02
C ALA A 55 16.53 -8.24 -5.29
N ALA A 56 16.12 -7.92 -4.04
CA ALA A 56 15.18 -8.74 -3.29
C ALA A 56 13.79 -8.79 -3.97
N TRP A 57 13.34 -7.71 -4.59
CA TRP A 57 12.13 -7.69 -5.41
C TRP A 57 12.20 -8.71 -6.55
N TYR A 58 13.24 -8.65 -7.39
CA TYR A 58 13.38 -9.58 -8.51
C TYR A 58 13.48 -11.03 -8.04
N LYS A 59 14.16 -11.29 -6.91
CA LYS A 59 14.25 -12.63 -6.32
C LYS A 59 12.88 -13.15 -5.86
N VAL A 60 12.05 -12.32 -5.23
CA VAL A 60 10.70 -12.72 -4.80
C VAL A 60 9.79 -12.99 -6.01
N CYS A 61 10.00 -12.28 -7.12
CA CYS A 61 9.25 -12.44 -8.35
C CYS A 61 9.71 -13.61 -9.23
N GLU A 62 10.85 -14.23 -8.92
CA GLU A 62 11.39 -15.39 -9.67
C GLU A 62 10.33 -16.50 -9.74
N ASP A 63 10.13 -17.06 -10.93
CA ASP A 63 9.13 -18.10 -11.23
C ASP A 63 7.65 -17.72 -10.97
N LEU A 64 7.36 -16.46 -10.72
CA LEU A 64 5.98 -16.00 -10.69
C LEU A 64 5.47 -15.66 -12.11
N PRO A 65 4.20 -15.97 -12.43
CA PRO A 65 3.63 -15.68 -13.75
C PRO A 65 3.33 -14.18 -13.89
N MET A 66 4.38 -13.35 -13.92
CA MET A 66 4.31 -11.90 -14.05
C MET A 66 5.52 -11.34 -14.77
N ARG A 67 5.42 -10.12 -15.24
CA ARG A 67 6.54 -9.32 -15.77
C ARG A 67 6.92 -8.26 -14.74
N PRO A 68 8.02 -8.45 -13.99
CA PRO A 68 8.45 -7.50 -12.98
C PRO A 68 9.11 -6.28 -13.62
N PHE A 69 8.77 -5.09 -13.12
CA PHE A 69 9.36 -3.80 -13.45
C PHE A 69 9.76 -3.08 -12.16
N VAL A 70 10.65 -2.10 -12.29
CA VAL A 70 11.00 -1.19 -11.20
C VAL A 70 10.90 0.24 -11.72
N GLN A 71 10.32 1.14 -10.91
CA GLN A 71 10.35 2.57 -11.13
C GLN A 71 11.22 3.21 -10.05
N GLU A 72 12.43 3.55 -10.42
CA GLU A 72 13.34 4.34 -9.60
C GLU A 72 12.98 5.83 -9.70
N VAL A 73 13.24 6.59 -8.64
CA VAL A 73 12.87 8.00 -8.52
C VAL A 73 14.07 8.88 -8.16
N TYR A 74 15.08 8.32 -7.47
CA TYR A 74 16.26 9.04 -6.98
C TYR A 74 17.43 9.01 -7.95
N VAL A 75 17.31 8.34 -9.08
CA VAL A 75 18.32 8.33 -10.14
C VAL A 75 18.17 9.53 -11.09
N ALA A 76 19.17 9.76 -11.92
CA ALA A 76 19.13 10.78 -12.96
C ALA A 76 18.08 10.43 -14.04
N SER A 77 16.85 10.83 -13.82
CA SER A 77 15.69 10.50 -14.68
C SER A 77 15.73 11.17 -16.05
N TYR A 78 16.62 12.15 -16.27
CA TYR A 78 16.76 12.89 -17.53
C TYR A 78 16.97 11.98 -18.76
N THR A 79 17.68 10.88 -18.60
CA THR A 79 17.96 9.91 -19.67
C THR A 79 16.90 8.83 -19.81
N SER A 80 15.86 8.85 -18.99
CA SER A 80 14.78 7.87 -19.08
C SER A 80 14.03 8.01 -20.41
N PRO A 81 13.78 6.89 -21.13
CA PRO A 81 13.04 6.93 -22.40
C PRO A 81 11.54 7.18 -22.20
N LYS A 82 11.04 7.15 -20.96
CA LYS A 82 9.64 7.35 -20.59
C LYS A 82 9.51 8.25 -19.37
N THR A 83 8.45 9.02 -19.35
CA THR A 83 8.00 9.75 -18.15
C THR A 83 7.47 8.78 -17.08
N PHE A 84 7.37 9.24 -15.83
CA PHE A 84 6.71 8.47 -14.76
C PHE A 84 5.27 8.08 -15.15
N GLU A 85 4.54 9.00 -15.79
CA GLU A 85 3.16 8.75 -16.23
C GLU A 85 3.10 7.65 -17.30
N GLU A 86 3.90 7.73 -18.35
CA GLU A 86 3.94 6.71 -19.41
C GLU A 86 4.33 5.33 -18.87
N ASN A 87 5.26 5.29 -17.92
CA ASN A 87 5.67 4.03 -17.34
C ASN A 87 4.59 3.44 -16.42
N LEU A 88 4.19 4.18 -15.39
CA LEU A 88 3.26 3.70 -14.37
C LEU A 88 1.87 3.40 -14.94
N LEU A 89 1.36 4.23 -15.87
CA LEU A 89 0.05 3.98 -16.49
C LEU A 89 0.05 2.84 -17.52
N SER A 90 1.21 2.28 -17.85
CA SER A 90 1.33 1.08 -18.71
C SER A 90 1.33 -0.24 -17.91
N MET A 91 1.28 -0.16 -16.58
CA MET A 91 1.31 -1.32 -15.69
C MET A 91 -0.10 -1.88 -15.40
N ASP A 92 -0.15 -3.12 -14.92
CA ASP A 92 -1.37 -3.77 -14.46
C ASP A 92 -1.50 -3.69 -12.94
N ALA A 93 -0.36 -3.63 -12.23
CA ALA A 93 -0.29 -3.37 -10.80
C ALA A 93 0.96 -2.54 -10.46
N ILE A 94 0.85 -1.77 -9.36
CA ILE A 94 1.94 -1.00 -8.78
C ILE A 94 2.07 -1.43 -7.32
N VAL A 95 3.28 -1.85 -6.92
CA VAL A 95 3.63 -2.29 -5.57
C VAL A 95 4.62 -1.31 -4.97
N VAL A 96 4.28 -0.72 -3.83
CA VAL A 96 5.17 0.24 -3.13
C VAL A 96 5.88 -0.47 -1.98
N GLY A 97 7.19 -0.30 -1.90
CA GLY A 97 8.03 -0.86 -0.85
C GLY A 97 7.90 -0.12 0.49
N GLY A 98 8.28 -0.81 1.57
CA GLY A 98 8.45 -0.22 2.90
C GLY A 98 9.71 0.65 3.00
N GLY A 99 9.84 1.41 4.10
CA GLY A 99 10.96 2.29 4.42
C GLY A 99 10.51 3.63 5.01
N ASN A 100 11.17 4.73 4.66
CA ASN A 100 10.85 6.06 5.19
C ASN A 100 9.66 6.69 4.43
N THR A 101 8.49 6.67 5.06
CA THR A 101 7.26 7.21 4.48
C THR A 101 7.34 8.71 4.22
N LEU A 102 7.93 9.48 5.15
CA LEU A 102 8.02 10.93 5.04
C LEU A 102 8.85 11.37 3.83
N ASN A 103 10.02 10.74 3.63
CA ASN A 103 10.90 11.01 2.50
C ASN A 103 10.24 10.62 1.18
N MET A 104 9.58 9.45 1.16
CA MET A 104 8.84 8.98 -0.01
C MET A 104 7.73 9.96 -0.41
N MET A 105 6.92 10.42 0.54
CA MET A 105 5.86 11.38 0.27
C MET A 105 6.41 12.72 -0.25
N ALA A 106 7.51 13.21 0.33
CA ALA A 106 8.14 14.47 -0.09
C ALA A 106 8.63 14.41 -1.54
N ILE A 107 9.33 13.35 -1.94
CA ILE A 107 9.83 13.22 -3.31
C ILE A 107 8.70 12.98 -4.31
N TRP A 108 7.66 12.24 -3.95
CA TRP A 108 6.51 12.02 -4.81
C TRP A 108 5.75 13.31 -5.12
N HIS A 109 5.52 14.15 -4.10
CA HIS A 109 4.93 15.48 -4.32
C HIS A 109 5.82 16.38 -5.17
N ALA A 110 7.14 16.41 -4.91
CA ALA A 110 8.08 17.22 -5.67
C ALA A 110 8.14 16.86 -7.16
N GLN A 111 7.95 15.57 -7.49
CA GLN A 111 8.02 15.05 -8.87
C GLN A 111 6.66 14.80 -9.52
N GLY A 112 5.54 15.07 -8.84
CA GLY A 112 4.19 14.86 -9.37
C GLY A 112 3.77 13.39 -9.49
N ILE A 113 4.49 12.48 -8.83
CA ILE A 113 4.20 11.04 -8.85
C ILE A 113 2.87 10.73 -8.15
N ASP A 114 2.53 11.46 -7.11
CA ASP A 114 1.25 11.41 -6.42
C ASP A 114 0.06 11.58 -7.37
N THR A 115 0.14 12.55 -8.27
CA THR A 115 -0.86 12.79 -9.32
C THR A 115 -0.93 11.61 -10.32
N VAL A 116 0.21 11.04 -10.69
CA VAL A 116 0.27 9.87 -11.58
C VAL A 116 -0.36 8.65 -10.92
N LEU A 117 -0.07 8.41 -9.64
CA LEU A 117 -0.66 7.32 -8.88
C LEU A 117 -2.19 7.47 -8.73
N ARG A 118 -2.69 8.71 -8.58
CA ARG A 118 -4.14 8.96 -8.59
C ARG A 118 -4.75 8.57 -9.93
N LYS A 119 -4.15 8.96 -11.05
CA LYS A 119 -4.58 8.55 -12.39
C LYS A 119 -4.54 7.02 -12.58
N ALA A 120 -3.49 6.36 -12.07
CA ALA A 120 -3.37 4.91 -12.11
C ALA A 120 -4.53 4.24 -11.37
N TYR A 121 -4.84 4.71 -10.16
CA TYR A 121 -5.95 4.24 -9.35
C TYR A 121 -7.30 4.39 -10.07
N GLU A 122 -7.57 5.56 -10.63
CA GLU A 122 -8.80 5.86 -11.38
C GLU A 122 -8.94 5.01 -12.66
N LYS A 123 -7.84 4.60 -13.26
CA LYS A 123 -7.82 3.66 -14.39
C LYS A 123 -8.05 2.20 -14.00
N GLY A 124 -8.11 1.88 -12.70
CA GLY A 124 -8.27 0.52 -12.20
C GLY A 124 -6.98 -0.30 -12.21
N ILE A 125 -5.80 0.36 -12.28
CA ILE A 125 -4.52 -0.31 -12.03
C ILE A 125 -4.50 -0.69 -10.54
N ILE A 126 -4.15 -1.95 -10.24
CA ILE A 126 -4.09 -2.43 -8.86
C ILE A 126 -2.97 -1.69 -8.12
N LEU A 127 -3.31 -1.04 -7.01
CA LEU A 127 -2.33 -0.46 -6.12
C LEU A 127 -2.10 -1.38 -4.94
N SER A 128 -0.84 -1.55 -4.54
CA SER A 128 -0.49 -2.42 -3.43
C SER A 128 0.76 -1.91 -2.71
N GLY A 129 1.02 -2.44 -1.54
CA GLY A 129 2.25 -2.15 -0.82
C GLY A 129 2.20 -2.52 0.63
N GLY A 130 3.38 -2.53 1.28
CA GLY A 130 3.55 -2.89 2.67
C GLY A 130 4.29 -1.83 3.48
N SER A 131 4.03 -1.78 4.78
CA SER A 131 4.66 -0.80 5.66
C SER A 131 4.43 0.64 5.18
N ALA A 132 5.48 1.40 4.86
CA ALA A 132 5.37 2.71 4.22
C ALA A 132 4.53 2.67 2.93
N GLY A 133 4.67 1.58 2.16
CA GLY A 133 3.93 1.37 0.91
C GLY A 133 2.46 1.00 1.09
N SER A 134 2.04 0.54 2.27
CA SER A 134 0.62 0.45 2.61
C SER A 134 0.09 1.77 3.16
N LEU A 135 0.88 2.41 4.02
CA LEU A 135 0.52 3.65 4.69
C LEU A 135 0.23 4.79 3.70
N CYS A 136 0.97 4.85 2.60
CA CYS A 136 0.85 5.91 1.60
C CYS A 136 -0.54 6.04 0.97
N TRP A 137 -1.35 5.00 0.96
CA TRP A 137 -2.70 5.02 0.36
C TRP A 137 -3.76 5.65 1.27
N PHE A 138 -3.51 5.74 2.57
CA PHE A 138 -4.45 6.30 3.55
C PHE A 138 -4.28 7.81 3.73
N GLN A 139 -5.10 8.42 4.57
CA GLN A 139 -4.90 9.84 4.93
C GLN A 139 -3.58 10.07 5.66
N GLY A 140 -3.12 9.04 6.38
CA GLY A 140 -1.90 9.06 7.16
C GLY A 140 -1.94 8.04 8.29
N GLY A 141 -0.98 8.10 9.19
CA GLY A 141 -0.90 7.20 10.33
C GLY A 141 0.41 7.35 11.08
N THR A 142 0.72 6.34 11.90
CA THR A 142 1.96 6.31 12.69
C THR A 142 3.14 5.86 11.86
N THR A 143 4.26 6.55 12.02
CA THR A 143 5.50 6.29 11.27
C THR A 143 6.74 6.47 12.15
N ASP A 144 7.79 5.72 11.86
CA ASP A 144 9.16 5.80 12.39
C ASP A 144 10.10 6.61 11.48
N SER A 145 9.55 7.41 10.58
CA SER A 145 10.33 8.17 9.59
C SER A 145 11.23 9.26 10.18
N ARG A 146 11.04 9.65 11.44
CA ARG A 146 11.90 10.61 12.15
C ARG A 146 12.83 9.91 13.14
N PRO A 147 14.05 10.44 13.35
CA PRO A 147 14.96 9.86 14.33
C PRO A 147 14.37 9.87 15.73
N LYS A 148 14.57 8.78 16.48
CA LYS A 148 14.27 8.62 17.91
C LYS A 148 12.80 8.68 18.32
N GLU A 149 11.87 8.93 17.43
CA GLU A 149 10.45 9.02 17.79
C GLU A 149 9.53 8.44 16.72
N LEU A 150 8.45 7.84 17.17
CA LEU A 150 7.28 7.60 16.31
C LEU A 150 6.47 8.90 16.19
N SER A 151 6.02 9.18 15.00
CA SER A 151 5.27 10.41 14.70
C SER A 151 4.08 10.13 13.78
N ILE A 152 3.36 11.18 13.40
CA ILE A 152 2.30 11.12 12.38
C ILE A 152 2.89 11.58 11.06
N VAL A 153 2.47 10.91 9.98
CA VAL A 153 2.68 11.35 8.61
C VAL A 153 1.33 11.45 7.88
N HIS A 154 1.19 12.49 7.06
CA HIS A 154 0.07 12.63 6.13
C HIS A 154 0.47 12.03 4.78
N CYS A 155 -0.48 11.35 4.13
CA CYS A 155 -0.25 10.60 2.91
C CYS A 155 -1.27 10.95 1.81
N LEU A 156 -1.40 10.11 0.79
CA LEU A 156 -2.18 10.41 -0.43
C LEU A 156 -3.70 10.47 -0.21
N GLY A 157 -4.22 9.87 0.85
CA GLY A 157 -5.64 9.90 1.18
C GLY A 157 -6.54 9.26 0.12
N PHE A 158 -6.12 8.17 -0.51
CA PHE A 158 -7.01 7.40 -1.38
C PHE A 158 -8.07 6.69 -0.54
N ILE A 159 -7.68 6.18 0.61
CA ILE A 159 -8.57 5.67 1.66
C ILE A 159 -8.67 6.74 2.74
N GLN A 160 -9.89 7.23 3.02
CA GLN A 160 -10.16 8.36 3.90
C GLN A 160 -10.18 8.00 5.40
N THR A 161 -9.28 7.09 5.81
CA THR A 161 -9.07 6.66 7.20
C THR A 161 -7.58 6.70 7.52
N SER A 162 -7.22 6.50 8.78
CA SER A 162 -5.83 6.31 9.17
C SER A 162 -5.37 4.86 9.02
N HIS A 163 -4.05 4.64 9.12
CA HIS A 163 -3.46 3.31 9.05
C HIS A 163 -2.29 3.13 10.03
N CYS A 164 -2.19 1.92 10.59
CA CYS A 164 -1.08 1.49 11.44
C CYS A 164 -0.53 0.15 10.93
N PRO A 165 0.56 0.14 10.14
CA PRO A 165 1.29 -1.09 9.81
C PRO A 165 2.11 -1.58 11.02
N HIS A 166 2.66 -2.80 10.96
CA HIS A 166 3.47 -3.41 12.02
C HIS A 166 2.78 -3.45 13.39
N TYR A 167 1.47 -3.69 13.39
CA TYR A 167 0.61 -3.36 14.52
C TYR A 167 1.00 -4.03 15.83
N HIS A 168 1.40 -5.29 15.81
CA HIS A 168 1.85 -6.03 16.99
C HIS A 168 3.35 -6.32 17.01
N SER A 169 4.05 -6.23 15.86
CA SER A 169 5.49 -6.49 15.79
C SER A 169 6.34 -5.34 16.36
N GLU A 170 5.81 -4.13 16.37
CA GLU A 170 6.46 -2.95 16.95
C GLU A 170 5.69 -2.49 18.21
N PRO A 171 6.23 -2.75 19.44
CA PRO A 171 5.47 -2.58 20.69
C PRO A 171 4.93 -1.16 20.95
N LEU A 172 5.58 -0.14 20.41
CA LEU A 172 5.16 1.27 20.61
C LEU A 172 4.10 1.73 19.60
N ARG A 173 3.85 0.99 18.52
CA ARG A 173 2.91 1.37 17.46
C ARG A 173 1.48 1.43 17.96
N LYS A 174 1.01 0.35 18.55
CA LYS A 174 -0.38 0.23 19.02
C LYS A 174 -0.75 1.29 20.08
N PRO A 175 0.01 1.51 21.16
CA PRO A 175 -0.30 2.54 22.14
C PRO A 175 -0.33 3.95 21.55
N LEU A 176 0.62 4.29 20.69
CA LEU A 176 0.65 5.59 20.02
C LEU A 176 -0.55 5.78 19.07
N TYR A 177 -0.91 4.73 18.31
CA TYR A 177 -2.05 4.77 17.41
C TYR A 177 -3.33 5.04 18.17
N PHE A 178 -3.56 4.35 19.29
CA PHE A 178 -4.72 4.58 20.17
C PHE A 178 -4.78 6.00 20.70
N ASN A 179 -3.67 6.52 21.22
CA ASN A 179 -3.60 7.88 21.73
C ASN A 179 -3.90 8.92 20.64
N ASN A 180 -3.43 8.72 19.43
CA ASN A 180 -3.67 9.64 18.32
C ASN A 180 -5.13 9.60 17.84
N ILE A 181 -5.78 8.43 17.84
CA ILE A 181 -7.22 8.34 17.52
C ILE A 181 -8.06 8.94 18.66
N LEU A 182 -7.79 8.62 19.92
CA LEU A 182 -8.49 9.18 21.07
C LEU A 182 -8.40 10.71 21.14
N SER A 183 -7.24 11.27 20.80
CA SER A 183 -7.02 12.73 20.81
C SER A 183 -7.54 13.43 19.55
N GLY A 184 -8.10 12.70 18.60
CA GLY A 184 -8.57 13.23 17.31
C GLY A 184 -7.46 13.69 16.35
N LYS A 185 -6.19 13.37 16.64
CA LYS A 185 -5.06 13.66 15.73
C LYS A 185 -5.04 12.75 14.52
N LEU A 186 -5.59 11.56 14.64
CA LEU A 186 -5.84 10.62 13.55
C LEU A 186 -7.32 10.25 13.53
N ASN A 187 -7.88 10.09 12.34
CA ASN A 187 -9.20 9.49 12.16
C ASN A 187 -9.18 8.01 12.57
N PRO A 188 -10.34 7.41 12.89
CA PRO A 188 -10.49 5.97 12.94
C PRO A 188 -9.90 5.30 11.70
N GLY A 189 -9.38 4.08 11.84
CA GLY A 189 -8.74 3.45 10.69
C GLY A 189 -8.31 2.00 10.91
N TYR A 190 -7.49 1.52 10.03
CA TYR A 190 -7.10 0.11 9.93
C TYR A 190 -5.72 -0.13 10.50
N ALA A 191 -5.59 -1.19 11.29
CA ALA A 191 -4.32 -1.69 11.78
C ALA A 191 -4.05 -3.09 11.25
N ILE A 192 -2.81 -3.37 10.82
CA ILE A 192 -2.47 -4.58 10.07
C ILE A 192 -1.18 -5.18 10.61
N ASP A 193 -1.20 -6.47 10.93
CA ASP A 193 -0.02 -7.25 11.29
C ASP A 193 0.86 -7.54 10.07
N ASP A 194 2.14 -7.82 10.29
CA ASP A 194 3.16 -7.94 9.23
C ASP A 194 2.80 -8.90 8.10
N ARG A 195 2.17 -10.02 8.43
CA ARG A 195 1.81 -11.05 7.45
C ARG A 195 0.33 -11.08 7.12
N ALA A 196 -0.40 -10.00 7.44
CA ALA A 196 -1.79 -9.80 7.04
C ALA A 196 -1.92 -8.65 6.05
N GLY A 197 -3.06 -8.58 5.37
CA GLY A 197 -3.39 -7.52 4.43
C GLY A 197 -4.89 -7.33 4.28
N ILE A 198 -5.28 -6.16 3.80
CA ILE A 198 -6.67 -5.76 3.54
C ILE A 198 -6.82 -5.38 2.08
N VAL A 199 -7.89 -5.86 1.47
CA VAL A 199 -8.33 -5.44 0.14
C VAL A 199 -9.43 -4.40 0.27
N PHE A 200 -9.23 -3.28 -0.40
CA PHE A 200 -10.22 -2.23 -0.60
C PHE A 200 -10.65 -2.21 -2.08
N GLU A 201 -11.94 -2.07 -2.32
CA GLU A 201 -12.49 -1.81 -3.65
C GLU A 201 -13.38 -0.56 -3.60
N ASN A 202 -13.10 0.41 -4.46
CA ASN A 202 -13.80 1.70 -4.48
C ASN A 202 -13.86 2.35 -3.09
N GLU A 203 -12.70 2.42 -2.43
CA GLU A 203 -12.43 2.97 -1.09
C GLU A 203 -13.11 2.22 0.07
N LYS A 204 -13.79 1.10 -0.18
CA LYS A 204 -14.48 0.30 0.84
C LYS A 204 -13.68 -0.95 1.19
N TYR A 205 -13.63 -1.28 2.48
CA TYR A 205 -13.15 -2.57 2.95
C TYR A 205 -13.96 -3.70 2.31
N VAL A 206 -13.26 -4.69 1.76
CA VAL A 206 -13.87 -5.88 1.16
C VAL A 206 -13.57 -7.13 1.97
N ARG A 207 -12.28 -7.38 2.26
CA ARG A 207 -11.83 -8.57 2.99
C ARG A 207 -10.42 -8.41 3.53
N SER A 208 -10.11 -9.26 4.51
CA SER A 208 -8.76 -9.46 5.02
C SER A 208 -8.20 -10.81 4.59
N VAL A 209 -6.90 -10.84 4.30
CA VAL A 209 -6.14 -12.05 3.96
C VAL A 209 -4.89 -12.11 4.82
N ALA A 210 -4.30 -13.29 5.02
CA ALA A 210 -3.05 -13.44 5.73
C ALA A 210 -2.13 -14.46 5.06
N ALA A 211 -0.83 -14.32 5.23
CA ALA A 211 0.19 -15.25 4.77
C ALA A 211 0.60 -16.26 5.87
N ASP A 212 -0.13 -16.28 7.00
CA ASP A 212 -0.04 -17.26 8.07
C ASP A 212 -1.36 -17.29 8.88
N ASP A 213 -1.43 -18.17 9.89
CA ASP A 213 -2.61 -18.39 10.74
C ASP A 213 -2.65 -17.52 12.01
N LYS A 214 -1.69 -16.59 12.19
CA LYS A 214 -1.53 -15.79 13.42
C LYS A 214 -1.74 -14.30 13.19
N SER A 215 -1.42 -13.81 12.00
CA SER A 215 -1.49 -12.41 11.64
C SER A 215 -2.92 -11.98 11.32
N ASN A 216 -3.31 -10.82 11.82
CA ASN A 216 -4.67 -10.32 11.76
C ASN A 216 -4.73 -8.88 11.26
N THR A 217 -5.95 -8.42 11.04
CA THR A 217 -6.28 -7.03 10.70
C THR A 217 -7.36 -6.52 11.63
N TYR A 218 -7.36 -5.23 11.89
CA TYR A 218 -8.25 -4.58 12.85
C TYR A 218 -8.80 -3.27 12.30
N TYR A 219 -9.98 -2.91 12.74
CA TYR A 219 -10.49 -1.54 12.64
C TYR A 219 -10.48 -0.92 14.02
N VAL A 220 -9.86 0.25 14.16
CA VAL A 220 -9.71 0.96 15.44
C VAL A 220 -10.50 2.26 15.36
N SER A 221 -11.40 2.45 16.32
CA SER A 221 -12.27 3.62 16.42
C SER A 221 -12.43 4.07 17.86
N VAL A 222 -13.25 5.10 18.07
CA VAL A 222 -13.66 5.56 19.41
C VAL A 222 -15.16 5.41 19.53
N VAL A 223 -15.59 4.70 20.58
CA VAL A 223 -17.00 4.56 20.97
C VAL A 223 -17.12 4.99 22.43
N ASP A 224 -18.01 5.89 22.73
CA ASP A 224 -18.25 6.45 24.09
C ASP A 224 -16.95 6.92 24.78
N GLY A 225 -16.08 7.58 24.01
CA GLY A 225 -14.81 8.14 24.50
C GLY A 225 -13.72 7.11 24.80
N LYS A 226 -13.90 5.85 24.39
CA LYS A 226 -12.93 4.76 24.58
C LYS A 226 -12.55 4.14 23.25
N ILE A 227 -11.34 3.57 23.19
CA ILE A 227 -10.92 2.78 22.04
C ILE A 227 -11.83 1.56 21.88
N ASP A 228 -12.35 1.41 20.67
CA ASP A 228 -12.97 0.19 20.17
C ASP A 228 -12.06 -0.41 19.10
N GLU A 229 -11.46 -1.56 19.44
CA GLU A 229 -10.58 -2.32 18.56
C GLU A 229 -11.31 -3.56 18.06
N LYS A 230 -11.78 -3.50 16.84
CA LYS A 230 -12.54 -4.58 16.21
C LYS A 230 -11.64 -5.46 15.33
N LEU A 231 -11.52 -6.74 15.69
CA LEU A 231 -10.89 -7.74 14.82
C LEU A 231 -11.71 -7.88 13.53
N LEU A 232 -11.04 -7.78 12.39
CA LEU A 232 -11.61 -8.06 11.09
C LEU A 232 -11.25 -9.50 10.69
N PRO A 233 -12.22 -10.34 10.36
CA PRO A 233 -11.94 -11.76 10.11
C PRO A 233 -11.06 -11.92 8.86
N VAL A 234 -9.97 -12.68 9.00
CA VAL A 234 -9.19 -13.16 7.87
C VAL A 234 -10.03 -14.22 7.14
N THR A 235 -10.34 -13.97 5.88
CA THR A 235 -11.21 -14.84 5.08
C THR A 235 -10.43 -15.82 4.20
N GLU A 236 -9.11 -15.60 4.05
CA GLU A 236 -8.24 -16.43 3.22
C GLU A 236 -6.81 -16.44 3.77
N ILE A 237 -6.26 -17.65 3.95
CA ILE A 237 -4.82 -17.85 4.21
C ILE A 237 -4.13 -18.11 2.87
N LEU A 238 -3.21 -17.24 2.51
CA LEU A 238 -2.46 -17.31 1.25
C LEU A 238 -1.43 -18.44 1.29
N LYS A 239 -1.29 -19.18 0.19
CA LYS A 239 -0.38 -20.33 0.06
C LYS A 239 0.87 -19.98 -0.72
#